data_79853da7c0d13ffc8326e4b09e82dd0e
#
_entry.id   79853da7c0d13ffc8326e4b09e82dd0e
#
_cell.length_a   1.000
_cell.length_b   1.000
_cell.length_c   1.000
_cell.angle_alpha   90.00
_cell.angle_beta   90.00
_cell.angle_gamma   90.00
#
_symmetry.space_group_name_H-M   'P 1'
#
loop_
_entity.id
_entity.type
_entity.pdbx_description
1 polymer ?
#
loop_
_entity_poly.entity_id
_entity_poly.type
_entity_poly.pdbx_seq_one_letter_code
_entity_poly.pdbx_strand_id
1 'polypeptide(L)'
;MSDTLPIQRKISTKPRPSDVAFRGIVTSFGFLNLAILTLIGAFLFFRGLQVFRIEGISFFTDQKWEVTEQSGVSSGNIGIGAMLIGTLIAALIALTVALPVSVLTALMLNFYAPSWIRNFFVTVIDLMAAFPSILFGLWGFFVLMPSAEYWAMLLNRYLGWFPLFHVEQPFFTRSPFIAGLVLAIMIIPIVTSVSREVFSQAPLDRIQAAY
;
A
#
# COMPACT_ATOMS: atom_id res chain seq x y z
N MET A 1 -42.18 53.20 11.75
CA MET A 1 -41.45 51.92 11.81
C MET A 1 -41.58 51.26 10.43
N SER A 2 -40.61 51.45 9.57
CA SER A 2 -40.61 50.93 8.19
C SER A 2 -39.92 49.59 8.22
N ASP A 3 -40.70 48.49 8.04
CA ASP A 3 -40.24 47.14 7.84
C ASP A 3 -39.50 47.04 6.51
N THR A 4 -38.19 47.15 6.53
CA THR A 4 -37.35 46.78 5.38
C THR A 4 -37.09 45.28 5.44
N LEU A 5 -37.94 44.48 4.79
CA LEU A 5 -37.68 43.06 4.56
C LEU A 5 -36.36 42.88 3.79
N PRO A 6 -35.48 41.94 4.20
CA PRO A 6 -34.22 41.72 3.53
C PRO A 6 -34.48 41.27 2.09
N ILE A 7 -33.90 41.99 1.11
CA ILE A 7 -33.97 41.64 -0.30
C ILE A 7 -33.31 40.28 -0.52
N GLN A 8 -34.11 39.24 -0.71
CA GLN A 8 -33.61 37.93 -1.10
C GLN A 8 -32.96 38.01 -2.49
N ARG A 9 -31.63 37.97 -2.51
CA ARG A 9 -30.88 37.85 -3.79
C ARG A 9 -31.27 36.56 -4.48
N LYS A 10 -31.95 36.62 -5.63
CA LYS A 10 -32.15 35.48 -6.52
C LYS A 10 -30.80 35.07 -7.09
N ILE A 11 -30.24 33.96 -6.59
CA ILE A 11 -29.03 33.35 -7.14
C ILE A 11 -29.41 32.69 -8.47
N SER A 12 -28.78 33.16 -9.56
CA SER A 12 -28.97 32.52 -10.87
C SER A 12 -28.37 31.12 -10.88
N THR A 13 -29.20 30.10 -11.08
CA THR A 13 -28.79 28.70 -11.20
C THR A 13 -28.30 28.32 -12.61
N LYS A 14 -28.24 29.27 -13.53
CA LYS A 14 -27.71 29.01 -14.87
C LYS A 14 -26.20 28.90 -14.82
N PRO A 15 -25.62 27.76 -15.26
CA PRO A 15 -24.18 27.58 -15.28
C PRO A 15 -23.55 28.62 -16.21
N ARG A 16 -22.45 29.23 -15.78
CA ARG A 16 -21.67 30.15 -16.60
C ARG A 16 -21.02 29.40 -17.76
N PRO A 17 -20.83 30.01 -18.94
CA PRO A 17 -20.19 29.36 -20.08
C PRO A 17 -18.81 28.80 -19.76
N SER A 18 -18.06 29.53 -18.92
CA SER A 18 -16.75 29.08 -18.39
C SER A 18 -16.83 27.80 -17.58
N ASP A 19 -17.89 27.64 -16.77
CA ASP A 19 -18.06 26.46 -15.91
C ASP A 19 -18.43 25.22 -16.75
N VAL A 20 -19.24 25.45 -17.81
CA VAL A 20 -19.60 24.38 -18.75
C VAL A 20 -18.38 23.94 -19.54
N ALA A 21 -17.56 24.89 -20.04
CA ALA A 21 -16.33 24.60 -20.75
C ALA A 21 -15.31 23.86 -19.84
N PHE A 22 -15.08 24.35 -18.63
CA PHE A 22 -14.21 23.72 -17.64
C PHE A 22 -14.66 22.29 -17.32
N ARG A 23 -15.95 22.11 -17.03
CA ARG A 23 -16.51 20.79 -16.76
C ARG A 23 -16.37 19.85 -17.96
N GLY A 24 -16.58 20.35 -19.19
CA GLY A 24 -16.37 19.60 -20.41
C GLY A 24 -14.91 19.12 -20.55
N ILE A 25 -13.95 20.02 -20.34
CA ILE A 25 -12.50 19.69 -20.39
C ILE A 25 -12.15 18.64 -19.35
N VAL A 26 -12.50 18.85 -18.09
CA VAL A 26 -12.19 17.90 -17.00
C VAL A 26 -12.82 16.54 -17.25
N THR A 27 -14.08 16.51 -17.72
CA THR A 27 -14.77 15.26 -18.06
C THR A 27 -14.08 14.54 -19.22
N SER A 28 -13.65 15.28 -20.26
CA SER A 28 -12.92 14.71 -21.40
C SER A 28 -11.59 14.08 -20.97
N PHE A 29 -10.83 14.75 -20.10
CA PHE A 29 -9.59 14.18 -19.53
C PHE A 29 -9.87 12.96 -18.64
N GLY A 30 -10.99 12.95 -17.90
CA GLY A 30 -11.44 11.79 -17.14
C GLY A 30 -11.72 10.58 -18.05
N PHE A 31 -12.45 10.79 -19.14
CA PHE A 31 -12.70 9.73 -20.11
C PHE A 31 -11.44 9.27 -20.83
N LEU A 32 -10.54 10.18 -21.18
CA LEU A 32 -9.26 9.85 -21.81
C LEU A 32 -8.42 8.96 -20.88
N ASN A 33 -8.31 9.32 -19.61
CA ASN A 33 -7.61 8.52 -18.63
C ASN A 33 -8.22 7.12 -18.46
N LEU A 34 -9.55 7.04 -18.37
CA LEU A 34 -10.26 5.77 -18.31
C LEU A 34 -10.04 4.92 -19.57
N ALA A 35 -10.05 5.53 -20.76
CA ALA A 35 -9.79 4.85 -22.01
C ALA A 35 -8.37 4.27 -22.07
N ILE A 36 -7.36 5.05 -21.65
CA ILE A 36 -5.96 4.59 -21.59
C ILE A 36 -5.82 3.40 -20.62
N LEU A 37 -6.38 3.51 -19.41
CA LEU A 37 -6.34 2.42 -18.42
C LEU A 37 -7.04 1.16 -18.93
N THR A 38 -8.20 1.33 -19.60
CA THR A 38 -8.94 0.21 -20.19
C THR A 38 -8.15 -0.45 -21.32
N LEU A 39 -7.50 0.32 -22.18
CA LEU A 39 -6.66 -0.18 -23.27
C LEU A 39 -5.45 -0.96 -22.72
N ILE A 40 -4.77 -0.43 -21.69
CA ILE A 40 -3.66 -1.13 -21.04
C ILE A 40 -4.16 -2.43 -20.41
N GLY A 41 -5.28 -2.38 -19.67
CA GLY A 41 -5.87 -3.56 -19.04
C GLY A 41 -6.28 -4.62 -20.07
N ALA A 42 -6.93 -4.21 -21.16
CA ALA A 42 -7.30 -5.10 -22.25
C ALA A 42 -6.07 -5.73 -22.92
N PHE A 43 -5.03 -4.94 -23.21
CA PHE A 43 -3.79 -5.46 -23.78
C PHE A 43 -3.14 -6.50 -22.87
N LEU A 44 -3.01 -6.20 -21.57
CA LEU A 44 -2.44 -7.13 -20.59
C LEU A 44 -3.30 -8.39 -20.44
N PHE A 45 -4.62 -8.25 -20.45
CA PHE A 45 -5.55 -9.37 -20.39
C PHE A 45 -5.40 -10.30 -21.61
N PHE A 46 -5.36 -9.76 -22.82
CA PHE A 46 -5.15 -10.57 -24.03
C PHE A 46 -3.79 -11.26 -24.05
N ARG A 47 -2.74 -10.60 -23.55
CA ARG A 47 -1.41 -11.23 -23.41
C ARG A 47 -1.41 -12.31 -22.35
N GLY A 48 -2.04 -12.07 -21.20
CA GLY A 48 -2.16 -13.05 -20.13
C GLY A 48 -2.96 -14.28 -20.54
N LEU A 49 -4.02 -14.13 -21.36
CA LEU A 49 -4.82 -15.26 -21.88
C LEU A 49 -3.97 -16.28 -22.66
N GLN A 50 -2.90 -15.84 -23.31
CA GLN A 50 -2.01 -16.75 -24.05
C GLN A 50 -1.30 -17.71 -23.07
N VAL A 51 -0.79 -17.19 -21.94
CA VAL A 51 -0.15 -18.00 -20.89
C VAL A 51 -1.17 -18.97 -20.27
N PHE A 52 -2.38 -18.45 -19.98
CA PHE A 52 -3.47 -19.28 -19.44
C PHE A 52 -3.90 -20.44 -20.33
N ARG A 53 -3.82 -20.26 -21.66
CA ARG A 53 -4.14 -21.32 -22.61
C ARG A 53 -3.08 -22.44 -22.66
N ILE A 54 -1.84 -22.08 -22.34
CA ILE A 54 -0.70 -23.03 -22.35
C ILE A 54 -0.60 -23.77 -21.01
N GLU A 55 -0.55 -23.01 -19.91
CA GLU A 55 -0.28 -23.54 -18.57
C GLU A 55 -1.55 -23.84 -17.76
N GLY A 56 -2.69 -23.24 -18.11
CA GLY A 56 -3.93 -23.45 -17.38
C GLY A 56 -3.86 -22.99 -15.93
N ILE A 57 -4.44 -23.78 -15.03
CA ILE A 57 -4.47 -23.50 -13.58
C ILE A 57 -3.10 -23.74 -12.93
N SER A 58 -2.24 -24.59 -13.55
CA SER A 58 -0.89 -24.88 -13.05
C SER A 58 -0.04 -23.61 -12.94
N PHE A 59 -0.29 -22.60 -13.77
CA PHE A 59 0.34 -21.29 -13.66
C PHE A 59 0.29 -20.68 -12.25
N PHE A 60 -0.79 -20.88 -11.50
CA PHE A 60 -0.91 -20.36 -10.12
C PHE A 60 -0.33 -21.29 -9.05
N THR A 61 -0.23 -22.58 -9.33
CA THR A 61 0.21 -23.59 -8.35
C THR A 61 1.67 -23.95 -8.48
N ASP A 62 2.21 -23.87 -9.69
CA ASP A 62 3.60 -24.23 -9.93
C ASP A 62 4.53 -23.16 -9.35
N GLN A 63 5.59 -23.66 -8.70
CA GLN A 63 6.58 -22.83 -7.99
C GLN A 63 7.84 -22.59 -8.81
N LYS A 64 7.95 -23.22 -10.00
CA LYS A 64 9.12 -23.13 -10.85
C LYS A 64 8.92 -22.08 -11.94
N TRP A 65 9.94 -21.31 -12.18
CA TRP A 65 10.04 -20.35 -13.28
C TRP A 65 11.25 -20.73 -14.13
N GLU A 66 11.04 -21.67 -15.03
CA GLU A 66 12.09 -22.15 -15.94
C GLU A 66 11.66 -21.87 -17.37
N VAL A 67 12.38 -20.97 -18.04
CA VAL A 67 12.22 -20.71 -19.48
C VAL A 67 13.41 -21.37 -20.18
N THR A 68 13.21 -22.55 -20.76
CA THR A 68 14.24 -23.21 -21.51
C THR A 68 14.01 -22.95 -23.00
N GLU A 69 14.87 -22.13 -23.61
CA GLU A 69 14.95 -22.00 -25.05
C GLU A 69 15.75 -23.21 -25.63
N GLN A 70 15.09 -24.32 -25.88
CA GLN A 70 15.65 -25.36 -26.68
C GLN A 70 14.87 -25.49 -28.00
N SER A 71 15.53 -25.15 -29.09
CA SER A 71 15.08 -25.43 -30.46
C SER A 71 13.74 -24.82 -30.89
N GLY A 72 13.49 -23.56 -30.58
CA GLY A 72 12.34 -22.83 -31.13
C GLY A 72 10.96 -23.18 -30.56
N VAL A 73 10.92 -24.03 -29.54
CA VAL A 73 9.69 -24.31 -28.77
C VAL A 73 9.96 -23.93 -27.33
N SER A 74 9.25 -22.94 -26.85
CA SER A 74 9.24 -22.54 -25.43
C SER A 74 8.53 -23.64 -24.62
N SER A 75 9.25 -24.65 -24.21
CA SER A 75 8.77 -25.60 -23.21
C SER A 75 9.42 -25.26 -21.87
N GLY A 76 8.71 -24.54 -21.03
CA GLY A 76 9.14 -24.21 -19.69
C GLY A 76 7.93 -24.24 -18.76
N ASN A 77 8.12 -24.71 -17.54
CA ASN A 77 7.11 -24.56 -16.50
C ASN A 77 7.18 -23.13 -16.00
N ILE A 78 6.17 -22.35 -16.33
CA ILE A 78 6.04 -20.95 -15.88
C ILE A 78 4.97 -20.89 -14.80
N GLY A 79 5.40 -20.86 -13.53
CA GLY A 79 4.49 -20.77 -12.39
C GLY A 79 4.77 -19.55 -11.53
N ILE A 80 3.73 -18.87 -11.06
CA ILE A 80 3.82 -17.75 -10.15
C ILE A 80 3.49 -18.09 -8.69
N GLY A 81 3.25 -19.37 -8.40
CA GLY A 81 2.83 -19.85 -7.07
C GLY A 81 3.76 -19.39 -5.95
N ALA A 82 5.07 -19.56 -6.12
CA ALA A 82 6.05 -19.11 -5.15
C ALA A 82 6.03 -17.58 -4.92
N MET A 83 5.85 -16.79 -6.00
CA MET A 83 5.77 -15.34 -5.92
C MET A 83 4.50 -14.86 -5.19
N LEU A 84 3.36 -15.54 -5.43
CA LEU A 84 2.10 -15.24 -4.74
C LEU A 84 2.21 -15.52 -3.24
N ILE A 85 2.73 -16.68 -2.86
CA ILE A 85 2.93 -17.05 -1.45
C ILE A 85 3.92 -16.08 -0.80
N GLY A 86 5.05 -15.79 -1.44
CA GLY A 86 6.02 -14.84 -0.94
C GLY A 86 5.43 -13.43 -0.71
N THR A 87 4.59 -12.96 -1.64
CA THR A 87 3.89 -11.68 -1.50
C THR A 87 2.90 -11.68 -0.35
N LEU A 88 2.12 -12.76 -0.19
CA LEU A 88 1.17 -12.89 0.92
C LEU A 88 1.88 -12.90 2.28
N ILE A 89 2.97 -13.65 2.40
CA ILE A 89 3.77 -13.71 3.63
C ILE A 89 4.35 -12.33 3.95
N ALA A 90 4.96 -11.66 2.96
CA ALA A 90 5.51 -10.30 3.16
C ALA A 90 4.42 -9.30 3.55
N ALA A 91 3.24 -9.36 2.93
CA ALA A 91 2.10 -8.51 3.27
C ALA A 91 1.58 -8.76 4.69
N LEU A 92 1.46 -10.02 5.10
CA LEU A 92 1.03 -10.38 6.47
C LEU A 92 2.02 -9.86 7.52
N ILE A 93 3.32 -10.04 7.30
CA ILE A 93 4.35 -9.51 8.19
C ILE A 93 4.26 -7.98 8.26
N ALA A 94 4.16 -7.32 7.11
CA ALA A 94 4.05 -5.87 7.04
C ALA A 94 2.84 -5.36 7.82
N LEU A 95 1.67 -5.93 7.62
CA LEU A 95 0.43 -5.54 8.30
C LEU A 95 0.48 -5.83 9.80
N THR A 96 1.01 -6.98 10.20
CA THR A 96 1.12 -7.37 11.61
C THR A 96 1.98 -6.38 12.40
N VAL A 97 3.02 -5.83 11.78
CA VAL A 97 3.90 -4.84 12.41
C VAL A 97 3.33 -3.42 12.24
N ALA A 98 2.94 -3.04 11.02
CA ALA A 98 2.56 -1.68 10.71
C ALA A 98 1.24 -1.24 11.34
N LEU A 99 0.21 -2.08 11.35
CA LEU A 99 -1.10 -1.68 11.87
C LEU A 99 -1.05 -1.33 13.37
N PRO A 100 -0.54 -2.19 14.27
CA PRO A 100 -0.49 -1.84 15.69
C PRO A 100 0.36 -0.59 15.95
N VAL A 101 1.53 -0.50 15.35
CA VAL A 101 2.44 0.65 15.53
C VAL A 101 1.78 1.93 15.05
N SER A 102 1.18 1.92 13.86
CA SER A 102 0.54 3.11 13.27
C SER A 102 -0.66 3.58 14.06
N VAL A 103 -1.54 2.65 14.45
CA VAL A 103 -2.77 2.99 15.20
C VAL A 103 -2.41 3.51 16.60
N LEU A 104 -1.50 2.86 17.31
CA LEU A 104 -1.04 3.30 18.63
C LEU A 104 -0.34 4.67 18.56
N THR A 105 0.50 4.89 17.54
CA THR A 105 1.14 6.19 17.31
C THR A 105 0.11 7.27 17.01
N ALA A 106 -0.89 6.99 16.16
CA ALA A 106 -1.95 7.92 15.86
C ALA A 106 -2.80 8.28 17.09
N LEU A 107 -3.16 7.29 17.94
CA LEU A 107 -3.86 7.50 19.20
C LEU A 107 -3.02 8.35 20.17
N MET A 108 -1.76 7.99 20.33
CA MET A 108 -0.83 8.74 21.20
C MET A 108 -0.74 10.21 20.75
N LEU A 109 -0.53 10.45 19.47
CA LEU A 109 -0.37 11.81 18.94
C LEU A 109 -1.66 12.61 19.02
N ASN A 110 -2.82 12.00 18.88
CA ASN A 110 -4.09 12.71 18.86
C ASN A 110 -4.62 13.05 20.26
N PHE A 111 -4.44 12.14 21.24
CA PHE A 111 -5.09 12.26 22.56
C PHE A 111 -4.13 12.52 23.72
N TYR A 112 -2.88 12.10 23.63
CA TYR A 112 -1.95 12.10 24.78
C TYR A 112 -0.75 13.04 24.60
N ALA A 113 -0.29 13.28 23.37
CA ALA A 113 0.93 14.04 23.15
C ALA A 113 0.73 15.54 23.37
N PRO A 114 1.64 16.23 24.10
CA PRO A 114 1.64 17.69 24.20
C PRO A 114 1.89 18.32 22.82
N SER A 115 1.39 19.55 22.62
CA SER A 115 1.32 20.20 21.31
C SER A 115 2.65 20.28 20.57
N TRP A 116 3.76 20.52 21.26
CA TRP A 116 5.08 20.63 20.64
C TRP A 116 5.60 19.28 20.12
N ILE A 117 5.41 18.19 20.89
CA ILE A 117 5.75 16.82 20.48
C ILE A 117 4.87 16.40 19.29
N ARG A 118 3.56 16.63 19.43
CA ARG A 118 2.59 16.32 18.37
C ARG A 118 2.98 16.98 17.06
N ASN A 119 3.24 18.29 17.04
CA ASN A 119 3.55 19.03 15.83
C ASN A 119 4.85 18.55 15.19
N PHE A 120 5.87 18.26 15.98
CA PHE A 120 7.13 17.71 15.48
C PHE A 120 6.93 16.35 14.82
N PHE A 121 6.33 15.38 15.52
CA PHE A 121 6.13 14.04 14.96
C PHE A 121 5.17 14.01 13.77
N VAL A 122 4.13 14.84 13.79
CA VAL A 122 3.22 15.00 12.64
C VAL A 122 4.00 15.45 11.40
N THR A 123 4.84 16.47 11.54
CA THR A 123 5.65 16.94 10.41
C THR A 123 6.61 15.87 9.90
N VAL A 124 7.26 15.12 10.80
CA VAL A 124 8.16 14.03 10.41
C VAL A 124 7.39 12.91 9.69
N ILE A 125 6.24 12.48 10.22
CA ILE A 125 5.41 11.43 9.63
C ILE A 125 4.91 11.84 8.24
N ASP A 126 4.42 13.08 8.11
CA ASP A 126 3.92 13.59 6.83
C ASP A 126 5.05 13.72 5.78
N LEU A 127 6.26 14.11 6.21
CA LEU A 127 7.45 14.09 5.35
C LEU A 127 7.83 12.66 4.93
N MET A 128 7.81 11.70 5.86
CA MET A 128 8.09 10.30 5.53
C MET A 128 7.04 9.72 4.59
N ALA A 129 5.75 10.07 4.76
CA ALA A 129 4.68 9.64 3.87
C ALA A 129 4.81 10.21 2.45
N ALA A 130 5.46 11.36 2.30
CA ALA A 130 5.73 11.99 1.00
C ALA A 130 6.95 11.39 0.28
N PHE A 131 7.79 10.59 0.94
CA PHE A 131 8.96 9.99 0.31
C PHE A 131 8.57 8.93 -0.73
N PRO A 132 9.23 8.92 -1.91
CA PRO A 132 9.05 7.85 -2.88
C PRO A 132 9.35 6.47 -2.27
N SER A 133 8.46 5.51 -2.51
CA SER A 133 8.59 4.13 -1.97
C SER A 133 9.92 3.46 -2.33
N ILE A 134 10.52 3.82 -3.46
CA ILE A 134 11.81 3.29 -3.90
C ILE A 134 12.94 3.62 -2.92
N LEU A 135 12.89 4.79 -2.24
CA LEU A 135 13.90 5.17 -1.24
C LEU A 135 13.86 4.23 -0.03
N PHE A 136 12.67 3.85 0.42
CA PHE A 136 12.52 2.85 1.48
C PHE A 136 13.04 1.48 1.04
N GLY A 137 12.79 1.09 -0.21
CA GLY A 137 13.32 -0.14 -0.78
C GLY A 137 14.85 -0.16 -0.83
N LEU A 138 15.47 0.92 -1.31
CA LEU A 138 16.93 1.06 -1.34
C LEU A 138 17.53 1.09 0.07
N TRP A 139 16.94 1.83 0.98
CA TRP A 139 17.36 1.86 2.38
C TRP A 139 17.25 0.46 3.01
N GLY A 140 16.15 -0.23 2.75
CA GLY A 140 15.92 -1.60 3.21
C GLY A 140 16.98 -2.56 2.69
N PHE A 141 17.35 -2.45 1.43
CA PHE A 141 18.37 -3.29 0.81
C PHE A 141 19.77 -3.04 1.39
N PHE A 142 20.18 -1.77 1.52
CA PHE A 142 21.55 -1.46 1.95
C PHE A 142 21.75 -1.45 3.47
N VAL A 143 20.73 -1.07 4.23
CA VAL A 143 20.85 -0.83 5.68
C VAL A 143 20.11 -1.91 6.49
N LEU A 144 18.85 -2.20 6.15
CA LEU A 144 18.05 -3.14 6.93
C LEU A 144 18.44 -4.59 6.66
N MET A 145 18.70 -4.96 5.41
CA MET A 145 18.94 -6.36 5.03
C MET A 145 20.10 -7.00 5.79
N PRO A 146 21.28 -6.40 5.96
CA PRO A 146 22.38 -6.99 6.74
C PRO A 146 22.02 -7.23 8.22
N SER A 147 21.26 -6.31 8.82
CA SER A 147 20.83 -6.43 10.21
C SER A 147 19.68 -7.43 10.38
N ALA A 148 18.73 -7.42 9.43
CA ALA A 148 17.57 -8.30 9.48
C ALA A 148 17.91 -9.75 9.16
N GLU A 149 19.00 -10.03 8.43
CA GLU A 149 19.53 -11.37 8.22
C GLU A 149 19.85 -12.06 9.54
N TYR A 150 20.49 -11.35 10.45
CA TYR A 150 20.79 -11.87 11.81
C TYR A 150 19.50 -12.24 12.57
N TRP A 151 18.48 -11.38 12.52
CA TRP A 151 17.19 -11.66 13.15
C TRP A 151 16.45 -12.81 12.49
N ALA A 152 16.52 -12.93 11.16
CA ALA A 152 15.93 -14.04 10.42
C ALA A 152 16.58 -15.38 10.79
N MET A 153 17.91 -15.42 10.96
CA MET A 153 18.63 -16.61 11.46
C MET A 153 18.18 -16.99 12.86
N LEU A 154 18.04 -16.00 13.76
CA LEU A 154 17.56 -16.25 15.12
C LEU A 154 16.14 -16.81 15.13
N LEU A 155 15.23 -16.24 14.35
CA LEU A 155 13.85 -16.71 14.23
C LEU A 155 13.81 -18.14 13.70
N ASN A 156 14.58 -18.47 12.66
CA ASN A 156 14.67 -19.84 12.17
C ASN A 156 15.21 -20.80 13.23
N ARG A 157 16.21 -20.38 13.99
CA ARG A 157 16.81 -21.23 15.03
C ARG A 157 15.86 -21.54 16.20
N TYR A 158 15.08 -20.57 16.65
CA TYR A 158 14.21 -20.72 17.84
C TYR A 158 12.74 -21.04 17.48
N LEU A 159 12.26 -20.59 16.36
CA LEU A 159 10.88 -20.75 15.89
C LEU A 159 10.78 -21.56 14.58
N GLY A 160 11.84 -22.22 14.14
CA GLY A 160 11.87 -23.02 12.91
C GLY A 160 10.93 -24.24 12.92
N TRP A 161 10.36 -24.58 14.10
CA TRP A 161 9.28 -25.55 14.21
C TRP A 161 7.95 -25.03 13.59
N PHE A 162 7.79 -23.71 13.46
CA PHE A 162 6.62 -23.11 12.84
C PHE A 162 6.88 -22.89 11.35
N PRO A 163 6.00 -23.34 10.44
CA PRO A 163 6.26 -23.33 8.99
C PRO A 163 6.61 -21.95 8.40
N LEU A 164 6.14 -20.88 9.01
CA LEU A 164 6.41 -19.51 8.54
C LEU A 164 7.88 -19.08 8.73
N PHE A 165 8.58 -19.67 9.71
CA PHE A 165 9.97 -19.35 10.04
C PHE A 165 10.94 -20.46 9.69
N HIS A 166 10.44 -21.56 9.11
CA HIS A 166 11.25 -22.68 8.66
C HIS A 166 11.91 -22.36 7.31
N VAL A 167 13.23 -22.40 7.26
CA VAL A 167 14.01 -22.20 6.04
C VAL A 167 14.92 -23.40 5.85
N GLU A 168 14.72 -24.14 4.77
CA GLU A 168 15.51 -25.34 4.45
C GLU A 168 16.95 -25.01 4.02
N GLN A 169 17.14 -23.85 3.37
CA GLN A 169 18.45 -23.40 2.92
C GLN A 169 18.85 -22.09 3.61
N PRO A 170 20.13 -21.93 3.98
CA PRO A 170 20.59 -20.81 4.82
C PRO A 170 20.72 -19.48 4.04
N PHE A 171 19.81 -19.19 3.12
CA PHE A 171 19.76 -17.93 2.38
C PHE A 171 18.74 -16.97 3.01
N PHE A 172 19.13 -16.31 4.08
CA PHE A 172 18.25 -15.41 4.82
C PHE A 172 18.13 -14.01 4.21
N THR A 173 19.09 -13.60 3.35
CA THR A 173 19.18 -12.26 2.79
C THR A 173 18.01 -11.87 1.90
N ARG A 174 17.41 -12.81 1.17
CA ARG A 174 16.29 -12.57 0.24
C ARG A 174 15.01 -13.23 0.74
N SER A 175 14.67 -13.00 2.00
CA SER A 175 13.49 -13.60 2.61
C SER A 175 12.26 -12.68 2.53
N PRO A 176 11.04 -13.24 2.43
CA PRO A 176 9.80 -12.47 2.57
C PRO A 176 9.70 -11.72 3.91
N PHE A 177 10.41 -12.20 4.95
CA PHE A 177 10.49 -11.53 6.24
C PHE A 177 11.12 -10.15 6.13
N ILE A 178 12.28 -10.04 5.47
CA ILE A 178 12.97 -8.75 5.28
C ILE A 178 12.13 -7.83 4.41
N ALA A 179 11.56 -8.35 3.31
CA ALA A 179 10.65 -7.59 2.46
C ALA A 179 9.44 -7.06 3.24
N GLY A 180 8.85 -7.89 4.12
CA GLY A 180 7.74 -7.51 4.98
C GLY A 180 8.10 -6.40 5.98
N LEU A 181 9.31 -6.44 6.57
CA LEU A 181 9.77 -5.37 7.47
C LEU A 181 9.98 -4.04 6.73
N VAL A 182 10.55 -4.06 5.52
CA VAL A 182 10.69 -2.85 4.68
C VAL A 182 9.34 -2.28 4.33
N LEU A 183 8.39 -3.13 3.92
CA LEU A 183 7.01 -2.73 3.66
C LEU A 183 6.34 -2.15 4.91
N ALA A 184 6.56 -2.73 6.09
CA ALA A 184 6.02 -2.20 7.35
C ALA A 184 6.48 -0.75 7.58
N ILE A 185 7.79 -0.50 7.47
CA ILE A 185 8.36 0.84 7.65
C ILE A 185 7.78 1.84 6.63
N MET A 186 7.57 1.41 5.39
CA MET A 186 6.98 2.23 4.34
C MET A 186 5.51 2.56 4.63
N ILE A 187 4.74 1.61 5.16
CA ILE A 187 3.30 1.75 5.39
C ILE A 187 3.01 2.54 6.68
N ILE A 188 3.84 2.43 7.72
CA ILE A 188 3.65 3.07 9.03
C ILE A 188 3.32 4.56 8.91
N PRO A 189 4.08 5.40 8.20
CA PRO A 189 3.79 6.83 8.10
C PRO A 189 2.42 7.11 7.47
N ILE A 190 2.10 6.38 6.40
CA ILE A 190 0.85 6.56 5.63
C ILE A 190 -0.36 6.19 6.50
N VAL A 191 -0.33 5.01 7.12
CA VAL A 191 -1.42 4.53 7.97
C VAL A 191 -1.56 5.41 9.22
N THR A 192 -0.45 5.87 9.80
CA THR A 192 -0.48 6.78 10.95
C THR A 192 -1.16 8.11 10.58
N SER A 193 -0.80 8.71 9.44
CA SER A 193 -1.38 9.96 8.98
C SER A 193 -2.90 9.83 8.73
N VAL A 194 -3.32 8.79 8.03
CA VAL A 194 -4.75 8.50 7.77
C VAL A 194 -5.51 8.20 9.08
N SER A 195 -4.94 7.38 9.96
CA SER A 195 -5.57 7.03 11.24
C SER A 195 -5.74 8.26 12.13
N ARG A 196 -4.74 9.14 12.17
CA ARG A 196 -4.80 10.41 12.90
C ARG A 196 -5.92 11.30 12.37
N GLU A 197 -6.07 11.40 11.06
CA GLU A 197 -7.15 12.16 10.43
C GLU A 197 -8.53 11.63 10.83
N VAL A 198 -8.72 10.31 10.80
CA VAL A 198 -9.96 9.66 11.22
C VAL A 198 -10.24 9.91 12.70
N PHE A 199 -9.23 9.77 13.58
CA PHE A 199 -9.40 10.02 15.01
C PHE A 199 -9.70 11.49 15.33
N SER A 200 -9.18 12.43 14.55
CA SER A 200 -9.47 13.86 14.74
C SER A 200 -10.93 14.23 14.44
N GLN A 201 -11.63 13.43 13.64
CA GLN A 201 -13.02 13.63 13.29
C GLN A 201 -13.99 12.94 14.27
N ALA A 202 -13.47 12.16 15.23
CA ALA A 202 -14.32 11.47 16.21
C ALA A 202 -15.01 12.48 17.16
N PRO A 203 -16.35 12.43 17.33
CA PRO A 203 -17.06 13.33 18.25
C PRO A 203 -16.60 13.12 19.68
N LEU A 204 -16.25 14.20 20.37
CA LEU A 204 -15.78 14.19 21.76
C LEU A 204 -16.76 13.51 22.71
N ASP A 205 -18.07 13.66 22.48
CA ASP A 205 -19.13 13.04 23.29
C ASP A 205 -19.03 11.51 23.31
N ARG A 206 -18.65 10.90 22.20
CA ARG A 206 -18.47 9.44 22.10
C ARG A 206 -17.21 8.96 22.83
N ILE A 207 -16.19 9.79 22.82
CA ILE A 207 -14.92 9.49 23.52
C ILE A 207 -15.15 9.57 25.03
N GLN A 208 -15.87 10.60 25.49
CA GLN A 208 -16.20 10.77 26.92
C GLN A 208 -17.16 9.70 27.44
N ALA A 209 -18.05 9.18 26.59
CA ALA A 209 -18.95 8.07 26.96
C ALA A 209 -18.24 6.72 27.11
N ALA A 210 -16.99 6.59 26.66
CA ALA A 210 -16.20 5.38 26.77
C ALA A 210 -15.28 5.35 28.03
N TYR A 211 -15.24 6.48 28.77
CA TYR A 211 -14.59 6.62 30.07
C TYR A 211 -15.59 6.52 31.22
#